data_b1fbec9312d4aca465133fc42e62ac13
#
_entry.id   b1fbec9312d4aca465133fc42e62ac13
#
_cell.length_a   1.000
_cell.length_b   1.000
_cell.length_c   1.000
_cell.angle_alpha   90.00
_cell.angle_beta   90.00
_cell.angle_gamma   90.00
#
_symmetry.space_group_name_H-M   'P 1'
#
loop_
_entity.id
_entity.type
_entity.pdbx_description
1 polymer ?
#
loop_
_entity_poly.entity_id
_entity_poly.type
_entity_poly.pdbx_seq_one_letter_code
_entity_poly.pdbx_strand_id
1 'polypeptide(L)'
;MPNNVKLLFFIFLLLCGGAPQKASSQSLHGIKGLPPYERAVLIIKHYEGWHTKKDYPYIGYGHQIQPGENLRYPITETQADSLLRSDLTKLCAMFRKYEADSLLLACIAYNCGPARLLGDGKRTPKSRLLRKLDQGNRDIFAECLTFCRYKGRPIPSIRRRRWVEFHLLFNPCL
;
A
#
# COMPACT_ATOMS: atom_id res chain seq x y z
N MET A 1 -7.51 -16.90 6.62
CA MET A 1 -6.20 -17.04 5.94
C MET A 1 -6.18 -16.26 4.63
N PRO A 2 -6.30 -14.93 4.58
CA PRO A 2 -6.29 -14.24 3.28
C PRO A 2 -5.08 -13.34 3.02
N ASN A 3 -4.19 -13.11 4.00
CA ASN A 3 -3.19 -12.05 3.86
C ASN A 3 -1.93 -12.40 3.07
N ASN A 4 -1.70 -13.67 2.72
CA ASN A 4 -0.49 -14.07 1.99
C ASN A 4 -0.65 -13.99 0.46
N VAL A 5 -1.88 -13.87 -0.05
CA VAL A 5 -2.17 -13.93 -1.47
C VAL A 5 -1.82 -12.61 -2.19
N LYS A 6 -2.06 -11.44 -1.56
CA LYS A 6 -1.68 -10.14 -2.16
C LYS A 6 -0.18 -10.05 -2.45
N LEU A 7 0.64 -10.58 -1.56
CA LEU A 7 2.09 -10.52 -1.71
C LEU A 7 2.62 -11.53 -2.73
N LEU A 8 1.97 -12.70 -2.87
CA LEU A 8 2.31 -13.72 -3.88
C LEU A 8 2.08 -13.21 -5.30
N PHE A 9 0.97 -12.48 -5.49
CA PHE A 9 0.58 -11.98 -6.80
C PHE A 9 1.52 -10.90 -7.34
N PHE A 10 2.01 -10.03 -6.45
CA PHE A 10 2.94 -8.95 -6.79
C PHE A 10 4.29 -9.47 -7.32
N ILE A 11 4.73 -10.65 -6.89
CA ILE A 11 5.99 -11.24 -7.33
C ILE A 11 5.85 -11.91 -8.70
N PHE A 12 4.68 -12.46 -9.03
CA PHE A 12 4.42 -13.05 -10.35
C PHE A 12 4.45 -11.99 -11.47
N LEU A 13 3.95 -10.78 -11.22
CA LEU A 13 4.04 -9.65 -12.17
C LEU A 13 5.47 -9.14 -12.40
N LEU A 14 6.35 -9.29 -11.41
CA LEU A 14 7.77 -8.90 -11.52
C LEU A 14 8.62 -9.89 -12.33
N LEU A 15 8.16 -11.13 -12.50
CA LEU A 15 8.85 -12.17 -13.28
C LEU A 15 8.46 -12.16 -14.76
N CYS A 16 7.34 -11.55 -15.12
CA CYS A 16 6.92 -11.35 -16.52
C CYS A 16 7.44 -10.01 -17.02
N GLY A 17 8.71 -9.99 -17.41
CA GLY A 17 9.52 -8.99 -18.10
C GLY A 17 8.87 -7.78 -18.78
N GLY A 18 8.18 -6.91 -18.02
CA GLY A 18 7.86 -5.56 -18.43
C GLY A 18 9.02 -4.64 -18.05
N ALA A 19 9.68 -4.03 -19.02
CA ALA A 19 10.76 -3.08 -18.78
C ALA A 19 10.34 -2.00 -17.79
N PRO A 20 11.18 -1.63 -16.79
CA PRO A 20 10.86 -0.55 -15.87
C PRO A 20 10.79 0.76 -16.65
N GLN A 21 9.59 1.32 -16.80
CA GLN A 21 9.48 2.70 -17.25
C GLN A 21 10.24 3.58 -16.26
N LYS A 22 11.28 4.26 -16.74
CA LYS A 22 12.01 5.28 -16.01
C LYS A 22 11.02 6.39 -15.62
N ALA A 23 10.55 6.37 -14.38
CA ALA A 23 9.88 7.53 -13.80
C ALA A 23 10.88 8.69 -13.82
N SER A 24 10.68 9.67 -14.69
CA SER A 24 11.54 10.84 -14.79
C SER A 24 11.42 11.66 -13.50
N SER A 25 12.50 12.33 -13.09
CA SER A 25 12.52 13.22 -11.92
C SER A 25 11.46 14.34 -11.99
N GLN A 26 11.03 14.71 -13.18
CA GLN A 26 9.94 15.67 -13.42
C GLN A 26 8.56 15.21 -12.90
N SER A 27 8.27 13.90 -12.89
CA SER A 27 6.99 13.38 -12.41
C SER A 27 6.83 13.50 -10.87
N LEU A 28 7.91 13.40 -10.11
CA LEU A 28 7.87 13.52 -8.64
C LEU A 28 7.61 14.96 -8.16
N HIS A 29 8.07 15.99 -8.91
CA HIS A 29 7.79 17.39 -8.57
C HIS A 29 6.31 17.73 -8.75
N GLY A 30 5.65 17.23 -9.79
CA GLY A 30 4.21 17.43 -10.00
C GLY A 30 3.36 16.76 -8.90
N ILE A 31 3.76 15.59 -8.42
CA ILE A 31 3.02 14.84 -7.38
C ILE A 31 3.07 15.56 -6.02
N LYS A 32 4.17 16.20 -5.68
CA LYS A 32 4.31 16.93 -4.38
C LYS A 32 3.32 18.07 -4.21
N GLY A 33 2.87 18.69 -5.31
CA GLY A 33 1.87 19.75 -5.30
C GLY A 33 0.43 19.27 -5.02
N LEU A 34 0.17 17.97 -5.10
CA LEU A 34 -1.15 17.41 -4.86
C LEU A 34 -1.44 17.25 -3.36
N PRO A 35 -2.73 17.25 -2.95
CA PRO A 35 -3.13 16.86 -1.61
C PRO A 35 -2.57 15.49 -1.23
N PRO A 36 -2.20 15.24 0.04
CA PRO A 36 -1.61 13.96 0.48
C PRO A 36 -2.40 12.74 0.07
N TYR A 37 -3.73 12.79 0.15
CA TYR A 37 -4.62 11.70 -0.23
C TYR A 37 -4.50 11.35 -1.73
N GLU A 38 -4.45 12.36 -2.60
CA GLU A 38 -4.28 12.13 -4.05
C GLU A 38 -2.89 11.58 -4.37
N ARG A 39 -1.86 11.99 -3.62
CA ARG A 39 -0.53 11.37 -3.73
C ARG A 39 -0.59 9.87 -3.41
N ALA A 40 -1.28 9.48 -2.33
CA ALA A 40 -1.45 8.08 -1.95
C ALA A 40 -2.19 7.27 -3.02
N VAL A 41 -3.27 7.83 -3.59
CA VAL A 41 -4.02 7.20 -4.69
C VAL A 41 -3.11 6.95 -5.89
N LEU A 42 -2.32 7.95 -6.32
CA LEU A 42 -1.39 7.80 -7.45
C LEU A 42 -0.28 6.78 -7.16
N ILE A 43 0.27 6.77 -5.96
CA ILE A 43 1.27 5.78 -5.54
C ILE A 43 0.68 4.37 -5.64
N ILE A 44 -0.53 4.15 -5.11
CA ILE A 44 -1.17 2.85 -5.15
C ILE A 44 -1.43 2.42 -6.60
N LYS A 45 -2.02 3.28 -7.43
CA LYS A 45 -2.24 2.99 -8.86
C LYS A 45 -0.96 2.58 -9.58
N HIS A 46 0.13 3.32 -9.34
CA HIS A 46 1.42 3.07 -9.96
C HIS A 46 2.02 1.71 -9.56
N TYR A 47 1.96 1.36 -8.27
CA TYR A 47 2.62 0.15 -7.77
C TYR A 47 1.76 -1.10 -7.81
N GLU A 48 0.43 -1.02 -7.72
CA GLU A 48 -0.45 -2.18 -7.86
C GLU A 48 -0.68 -2.53 -9.34
N GLY A 49 -0.69 -1.53 -10.24
CA GLY A 49 -1.03 -1.74 -11.64
C GLY A 49 -2.50 -2.12 -11.83
N TRP A 50 -2.81 -2.72 -12.99
CA TRP A 50 -4.19 -3.08 -13.36
C TRP A 50 -4.41 -4.58 -13.26
N HIS A 51 -5.37 -4.99 -12.43
CA HIS A 51 -5.77 -6.38 -12.24
C HIS A 51 -6.93 -6.76 -13.16
N THR A 52 -6.75 -7.89 -13.85
CA THR A 52 -7.69 -8.45 -14.82
C THR A 52 -8.35 -9.71 -14.26
N LYS A 53 -9.20 -10.39 -15.05
CA LYS A 53 -9.81 -11.67 -14.67
C LYS A 53 -8.78 -12.74 -14.27
N LYS A 54 -7.55 -12.68 -14.81
CA LYS A 54 -6.46 -13.62 -14.46
C LYS A 54 -5.97 -13.45 -13.03
N ASP A 55 -6.24 -12.29 -12.45
CA ASP A 55 -5.76 -11.88 -11.13
C ASP A 55 -6.79 -12.14 -10.02
N TYR A 56 -7.89 -12.86 -10.35
CA TYR A 56 -8.94 -13.20 -9.40
C TYR A 56 -8.34 -13.74 -8.07
N PRO A 57 -8.78 -13.28 -6.90
CA PRO A 57 -9.95 -12.45 -6.63
C PRO A 57 -9.68 -10.92 -6.63
N TYR A 58 -8.60 -10.45 -7.25
CA TYR A 58 -8.26 -9.02 -7.30
C TYR A 58 -8.74 -8.37 -8.58
N ILE A 59 -9.27 -7.13 -8.50
CA ILE A 59 -9.82 -6.37 -9.61
C ILE A 59 -9.34 -4.91 -9.57
N GLY A 60 -9.21 -4.28 -10.74
CA GLY A 60 -8.81 -2.88 -10.86
C GLY A 60 -7.44 -2.59 -10.25
N TYR A 61 -7.34 -1.68 -9.31
CA TYR A 61 -6.10 -1.34 -8.61
C TYR A 61 -5.86 -2.19 -7.35
N GLY A 62 -6.18 -3.48 -7.40
CA GLY A 62 -5.88 -4.42 -6.33
C GLY A 62 -6.97 -4.55 -5.27
N HIS A 63 -8.20 -4.12 -5.56
CA HIS A 63 -9.34 -4.42 -4.71
C HIS A 63 -9.58 -5.92 -4.67
N GLN A 64 -9.64 -6.51 -3.48
CA GLN A 64 -9.99 -7.90 -3.29
C GLN A 64 -11.51 -8.05 -3.21
N ILE A 65 -12.12 -8.70 -4.20
CA ILE A 65 -13.55 -8.98 -4.22
C ILE A 65 -13.95 -9.74 -2.96
N GLN A 66 -14.91 -9.19 -2.21
CA GLN A 66 -15.41 -9.78 -0.97
C GLN A 66 -16.64 -10.65 -1.23
N PRO A 67 -16.94 -11.63 -0.36
CA PRO A 67 -18.20 -12.37 -0.43
C PRO A 67 -19.41 -11.41 -0.40
N GLY A 68 -20.30 -11.57 -1.37
CA GLY A 68 -21.49 -10.73 -1.51
C GLY A 68 -21.32 -9.50 -2.42
N GLU A 69 -20.10 -9.17 -2.85
CA GLU A 69 -19.89 -8.12 -3.84
C GLU A 69 -20.19 -8.62 -5.26
N ASN A 70 -21.08 -7.91 -5.96
CA ASN A 70 -21.45 -8.24 -7.35
C ASN A 70 -20.55 -7.49 -8.34
N LEU A 71 -19.25 -7.72 -8.27
CA LEU A 71 -18.26 -7.15 -9.18
C LEU A 71 -17.92 -8.16 -10.29
N ARG A 72 -17.94 -7.70 -11.54
CA ARG A 72 -17.68 -8.52 -12.73
C ARG A 72 -16.60 -7.89 -13.60
N TYR A 73 -15.75 -8.71 -14.18
CA TYR A 73 -14.76 -8.29 -15.16
C TYR A 73 -15.39 -8.11 -16.55
N PRO A 74 -14.91 -7.12 -17.35
CA PRO A 74 -14.01 -6.03 -16.95
C PRO A 74 -14.72 -4.95 -16.14
N ILE A 75 -13.99 -4.15 -15.37
CA ILE A 75 -14.49 -2.91 -14.77
C ILE A 75 -13.87 -1.70 -15.45
N THR A 76 -14.55 -0.55 -15.35
CA THR A 76 -14.03 0.73 -15.84
C THR A 76 -12.96 1.29 -14.89
N GLU A 77 -12.13 2.23 -15.40
CA GLU A 77 -11.16 2.92 -14.55
C GLU A 77 -11.84 3.69 -13.42
N THR A 78 -13.00 4.32 -13.69
CA THR A 78 -13.79 5.03 -12.67
C THR A 78 -14.25 4.10 -11.57
N GLN A 79 -14.72 2.90 -11.90
CA GLN A 79 -15.11 1.88 -10.91
C GLN A 79 -13.89 1.44 -10.09
N ALA A 80 -12.75 1.18 -10.74
CA ALA A 80 -11.53 0.78 -10.05
C ALA A 80 -10.98 1.87 -9.12
N ASP A 81 -11.05 3.15 -9.54
CA ASP A 81 -10.67 4.29 -8.71
C ASP A 81 -11.58 4.42 -7.49
N SER A 82 -12.89 4.26 -7.67
CA SER A 82 -13.87 4.27 -6.57
C SER A 82 -13.60 3.17 -5.54
N LEU A 83 -13.31 1.93 -6.00
CA LEU A 83 -12.98 0.81 -5.13
C LEU A 83 -11.68 1.07 -4.36
N LEU A 84 -10.63 1.56 -5.04
CA LEU A 84 -9.35 1.91 -4.40
C LEU A 84 -9.56 2.95 -3.31
N ARG A 85 -10.30 4.04 -3.60
CA ARG A 85 -10.57 5.11 -2.62
C ARG A 85 -11.38 4.60 -1.43
N SER A 86 -12.38 3.76 -1.66
CA SER A 86 -13.14 3.10 -0.61
C SER A 86 -12.24 2.27 0.31
N ASP A 87 -11.38 1.43 -0.26
CA ASP A 87 -10.45 0.60 0.51
C ASP A 87 -9.41 1.43 1.27
N LEU A 88 -8.85 2.47 0.63
CA LEU A 88 -7.90 3.36 1.28
C LEU A 88 -8.56 4.12 2.45
N THR A 89 -9.79 4.58 2.29
CA THR A 89 -10.56 5.25 3.36
C THR A 89 -10.79 4.30 4.54
N LYS A 90 -11.19 3.05 4.28
CA LYS A 90 -11.34 2.03 5.34
C LYS A 90 -10.02 1.79 6.09
N LEU A 91 -8.90 1.72 5.36
CA LEU A 91 -7.58 1.55 5.97
C LEU A 91 -7.17 2.78 6.78
N CYS A 92 -7.40 4.00 6.30
CA CYS A 92 -7.16 5.23 7.07
C CYS A 92 -7.94 5.21 8.40
N ALA A 93 -9.21 4.78 8.37
CA ALA A 93 -10.04 4.67 9.57
C ALA A 93 -9.45 3.69 10.62
N MET A 94 -8.81 2.59 10.17
CA MET A 94 -8.12 1.66 11.08
C MET A 94 -6.92 2.30 11.79
N PHE A 95 -6.27 3.26 11.15
CA PHE A 95 -5.09 3.95 11.68
C PHE A 95 -5.38 5.36 12.19
N ARG A 96 -6.68 5.75 12.33
CA ARG A 96 -7.08 7.13 12.68
C ARG A 96 -6.41 7.70 13.95
N LYS A 97 -6.07 6.84 14.93
CA LYS A 97 -5.38 7.28 16.16
C LYS A 97 -3.96 7.82 15.91
N TYR A 98 -3.39 7.56 14.76
CA TYR A 98 -2.08 8.06 14.34
C TYR A 98 -2.18 9.36 13.51
N GLU A 99 -3.38 9.95 13.46
CA GLU A 99 -3.65 11.26 12.88
C GLU A 99 -2.99 11.47 11.49
N ALA A 100 -2.03 12.37 11.40
CA ALA A 100 -1.35 12.68 10.15
C ALA A 100 -0.56 11.50 9.55
N ASP A 101 -0.15 10.53 10.35
CA ASP A 101 0.53 9.32 9.87
C ASP A 101 -0.45 8.25 9.36
N SER A 102 -1.76 8.41 9.61
CA SER A 102 -2.78 7.42 9.22
C SER A 102 -2.74 7.07 7.74
N LEU A 103 -2.49 8.05 6.88
CA LEU A 103 -2.45 7.86 5.43
C LEU A 103 -1.22 7.07 4.98
N LEU A 104 -0.04 7.35 5.54
CA LEU A 104 1.18 6.57 5.28
C LEU A 104 0.98 5.10 5.71
N LEU A 105 0.44 4.89 6.91
CA LEU A 105 0.17 3.56 7.44
C LEU A 105 -0.86 2.80 6.60
N ALA A 106 -1.91 3.48 6.14
CA ALA A 106 -2.92 2.92 5.24
C ALA A 106 -2.30 2.51 3.89
N CYS A 107 -1.42 3.33 3.32
CA CYS A 107 -0.74 3.04 2.06
C CYS A 107 0.17 1.79 2.19
N ILE A 108 0.91 1.67 3.28
CA ILE A 108 1.70 0.46 3.59
C ILE A 108 0.76 -0.75 3.75
N ALA A 109 -0.33 -0.60 4.51
CA ALA A 109 -1.31 -1.66 4.77
C ALA A 109 -2.04 -2.12 3.50
N TYR A 110 -2.29 -1.21 2.56
CA TYR A 110 -2.90 -1.53 1.27
C TYR A 110 -2.13 -2.64 0.54
N ASN A 111 -0.80 -2.57 0.57
CA ASN A 111 0.07 -3.55 -0.06
C ASN A 111 0.29 -4.81 0.79
N CYS A 112 0.58 -4.66 2.09
CA CYS A 112 1.00 -5.80 2.91
C CYS A 112 -0.08 -6.37 3.84
N GLY A 113 -1.26 -5.76 3.88
CA GLY A 113 -2.35 -6.06 4.80
C GLY A 113 -2.19 -5.37 6.17
N PRO A 114 -3.30 -4.92 6.79
CA PRO A 114 -3.25 -4.18 8.07
C PRO A 114 -2.73 -5.02 9.24
N ALA A 115 -2.94 -6.33 9.24
CA ALA A 115 -2.47 -7.22 10.30
C ALA A 115 -0.94 -7.23 10.46
N ARG A 116 -0.18 -6.93 9.39
CA ARG A 116 1.28 -6.82 9.49
C ARG A 116 1.75 -5.60 10.28
N LEU A 117 0.92 -4.57 10.38
CA LEU A 117 1.19 -3.39 11.20
C LEU A 117 0.58 -3.55 12.59
N LEU A 118 -0.72 -3.85 12.64
CA LEU A 118 -1.50 -3.90 13.88
C LEU A 118 -1.18 -5.13 14.76
N GLY A 119 -0.72 -6.22 14.12
CA GLY A 119 -0.70 -7.53 14.73
C GLY A 119 -2.09 -8.19 14.67
N ASP A 120 -2.16 -9.43 15.16
CA ASP A 120 -3.41 -10.21 15.25
C ASP A 120 -3.79 -10.55 16.71
N GLY A 121 -3.03 -10.00 17.66
CA GLY A 121 -3.22 -10.22 19.09
C GLY A 121 -2.89 -11.63 19.58
N LYS A 122 -2.51 -12.55 18.67
CA LYS A 122 -2.24 -13.97 19.01
C LYS A 122 -0.82 -14.39 18.64
N ARG A 123 -0.50 -14.38 17.35
CA ARG A 123 0.78 -14.88 16.80
C ARG A 123 1.67 -13.76 16.28
N THR A 124 1.06 -12.70 15.79
CA THR A 124 1.78 -11.56 15.19
C THR A 124 1.69 -10.37 16.13
N PRO A 125 2.79 -9.93 16.75
CA PRO A 125 2.76 -8.74 17.60
C PRO A 125 2.58 -7.48 16.74
N LYS A 126 2.13 -6.39 17.38
CA LYS A 126 2.13 -5.06 16.79
C LYS A 126 3.53 -4.72 16.25
N SER A 127 3.60 -4.16 15.06
CA SER A 127 4.87 -3.83 14.41
C SER A 127 5.71 -2.86 15.22
N ARG A 128 7.03 -2.91 15.02
CA ARG A 128 7.97 -1.97 15.64
C ARG A 128 7.66 -0.52 15.23
N LEU A 129 7.24 -0.31 13.99
CA LEU A 129 6.80 1.00 13.48
C LEU A 129 5.70 1.58 14.36
N LEU A 130 4.60 0.83 14.57
CA LEU A 130 3.49 1.32 15.39
C LEU A 130 3.85 1.46 16.87
N ARG A 131 4.73 0.61 17.40
CA ARG A 131 5.21 0.75 18.79
C ARG A 131 6.02 2.04 18.98
N LYS A 132 6.85 2.43 18.01
CA LYS A 132 7.56 3.74 18.02
C LYS A 132 6.57 4.90 18.03
N LEU A 133 5.60 4.88 17.13
CA LEU A 133 4.56 5.93 17.08
C LEU A 133 3.72 5.97 18.37
N ASP A 134 3.39 4.83 18.97
CA ASP A 134 2.70 4.77 20.28
C ASP A 134 3.52 5.43 21.41
N GLN A 135 4.83 5.50 21.27
CA GLN A 135 5.77 6.15 22.20
C GLN A 135 6.06 7.61 21.84
N GLY A 136 5.38 8.16 20.82
CA GLY A 136 5.65 9.51 20.31
C GLY A 136 6.95 9.63 19.49
N ASN A 137 7.62 8.51 19.22
CA ASN A 137 8.86 8.51 18.43
C ASN A 137 8.54 8.48 16.94
N ARG A 138 8.82 9.58 16.26
CA ARG A 138 8.57 9.77 14.82
C ARG A 138 9.78 9.41 13.92
N ASP A 139 10.90 8.96 14.47
CA ASP A 139 11.99 8.39 13.70
C ASP A 139 11.63 6.96 13.25
N ILE A 140 10.79 6.86 12.22
CA ILE A 140 10.17 5.61 11.74
C ILE A 140 10.60 5.21 10.34
N PHE A 141 11.51 5.94 9.71
CA PHE A 141 11.92 5.66 8.32
C PHE A 141 12.48 4.24 8.14
N ALA A 142 13.40 3.86 9.02
CA ALA A 142 14.00 2.53 8.97
C ALA A 142 12.95 1.42 9.12
N GLU A 143 11.97 1.61 10.01
CA GLU A 143 10.88 0.68 10.24
C GLU A 143 9.95 0.57 9.04
N CYS A 144 9.64 1.69 8.35
CA CYS A 144 8.86 1.68 7.10
C CYS A 144 9.55 0.80 6.04
N LEU A 145 10.86 0.91 5.89
CA LEU A 145 11.62 0.14 4.91
C LEU A 145 11.61 -1.38 5.20
N THR A 146 11.31 -1.81 6.43
CA THR A 146 11.23 -3.25 6.76
C THR A 146 10.03 -3.96 6.13
N PHE A 147 8.97 -3.22 5.74
CA PHE A 147 7.78 -3.76 5.06
C PHE A 147 8.02 -4.08 3.59
N CYS A 148 9.22 -4.55 3.27
CA CYS A 148 9.63 -4.93 1.91
C CYS A 148 9.98 -6.42 1.79
N ARG A 149 9.67 -7.26 2.79
CA ARG A 149 10.09 -8.67 2.79
C ARG A 149 9.00 -9.61 2.30
N TYR A 150 9.41 -10.57 1.47
CA TYR A 150 8.60 -11.73 1.09
C TYR A 150 9.35 -13.02 1.40
N LYS A 151 8.72 -13.95 2.10
CA LYS A 151 9.34 -15.19 2.58
C LYS A 151 10.72 -14.95 3.24
N GLY A 152 10.81 -13.91 4.08
CA GLY A 152 12.04 -13.52 4.78
C GLY A 152 13.06 -12.73 3.94
N ARG A 153 12.95 -12.69 2.62
CA ARG A 153 13.88 -12.00 1.71
C ARG A 153 13.41 -10.58 1.38
N PRO A 154 14.28 -9.56 1.40
CA PRO A 154 13.93 -8.23 0.98
C PRO A 154 13.71 -8.17 -0.54
N ILE A 155 12.66 -7.47 -0.98
CA ILE A 155 12.32 -7.25 -2.38
C ILE A 155 12.66 -5.79 -2.73
N PRO A 156 13.64 -5.52 -3.62
CA PRO A 156 14.11 -4.16 -3.92
C PRO A 156 13.01 -3.22 -4.41
N SER A 157 12.10 -3.69 -5.28
CA SER A 157 10.99 -2.88 -5.79
C SER A 157 10.01 -2.46 -4.70
N ILE A 158 9.69 -3.36 -3.74
CA ILE A 158 8.84 -3.05 -2.60
C ILE A 158 9.57 -2.09 -1.65
N ARG A 159 10.88 -2.24 -1.45
CA ARG A 159 11.67 -1.29 -0.64
C ARG A 159 11.66 0.11 -1.26
N ARG A 160 11.78 0.22 -2.60
CA ARG A 160 11.66 1.48 -3.32
C ARG A 160 10.27 2.11 -3.14
N ARG A 161 9.20 1.29 -3.19
CA ARG A 161 7.83 1.74 -2.89
C ARG A 161 7.75 2.34 -1.49
N ARG A 162 8.27 1.67 -0.44
CA ARG A 162 8.30 2.18 0.95
C ARG A 162 9.02 3.51 1.05
N TRP A 163 10.13 3.65 0.32
CA TRP A 163 10.87 4.91 0.25
C TRP A 163 10.01 6.03 -0.34
N VAL A 164 9.34 5.79 -1.45
CA VAL A 164 8.45 6.77 -2.12
C VAL A 164 7.27 7.14 -1.23
N GLU A 165 6.59 6.14 -0.65
CA GLU A 165 5.46 6.36 0.26
C GLU A 165 5.87 7.26 1.44
N PHE A 166 7.00 6.96 2.08
CA PHE A 166 7.50 7.75 3.19
C PHE A 166 7.77 9.20 2.78
N HIS A 167 8.52 9.44 1.72
CA HIS A 167 8.92 10.80 1.31
C HIS A 167 7.76 11.65 0.76
N LEU A 168 6.68 11.02 0.31
CA LEU A 168 5.52 11.74 -0.22
C LEU A 168 4.38 11.89 0.78
N LEU A 169 4.30 11.05 1.82
CA LEU A 169 3.17 11.02 2.74
C LEU A 169 3.53 11.34 4.20
N PHE A 170 4.77 11.14 4.60
CA PHE A 170 5.21 11.46 5.97
C PHE A 170 5.47 12.96 6.12
N ASN A 171 4.93 13.55 7.20
CA ASN A 171 5.21 14.93 7.56
C ASN A 171 6.10 14.97 8.84
N PRO A 172 7.36 15.35 8.75
CA PRO A 172 8.25 15.39 9.91
C PRO A 172 7.95 16.53 10.89
N CYS A 173 7.16 17.53 10.46
CA CYS A 173 6.91 18.77 11.21
C CYS A 173 5.65 18.73 12.10
N LEU A 174 5.10 17.55 12.36
CA LEU A 174 3.92 17.38 13.21
C LEU A 174 4.28 16.76 14.55
#